data_6158f030efe40bdec468bcc8e21530c4
#
_entry.id   6158f030efe40bdec468bcc8e21530c4
#
_cell.length_a   1.000
_cell.length_b   1.000
_cell.length_c   1.000
_cell.angle_alpha   90.00
_cell.angle_beta   90.00
_cell.angle_gamma   90.00
#
_symmetry.space_group_name_H-M   'P 1'
#
loop_
_entity.id
_entity.type
_entity.pdbx_description
1 polymer ?
#
loop_
_entity_poly.entity_id
_entity_poly.type
_entity_poly.pdbx_seq_one_letter_code
_entity_poly.pdbx_strand_id
1 'polypeptide(L)'
;MTLYETLYERALAQITDPLLAMLPEEDLEIMLHDWLMDAIVEPTVGEYDFSDRDEELKQFNFDISDRDQKILSIHMVRAWLAPQIRSVTLTSQVFSGKETKYYAQANQLAEMRALDADLQRQADLLFCRGTYLNNAYFD
;
A
#
# COMPACT_ATOMS: atom_id res chain seq x y z
N MET A 1 9.02 -15.22 -12.61
CA MET A 1 8.02 -15.35 -11.54
C MET A 1 8.36 -14.39 -10.41
N THR A 2 7.37 -13.70 -9.91
CA THR A 2 7.56 -12.72 -8.84
C THR A 2 7.07 -13.30 -7.52
N LEU A 3 7.97 -13.42 -6.53
CA LEU A 3 7.63 -13.91 -5.20
C LEU A 3 6.87 -12.85 -4.42
N TYR A 4 5.90 -13.26 -3.60
CA TYR A 4 5.20 -12.35 -2.69
C TYR A 4 6.19 -11.66 -1.74
N GLU A 5 7.19 -12.40 -1.27
CA GLU A 5 8.23 -11.88 -0.38
C GLU A 5 8.93 -10.65 -0.94
N THR A 6 9.19 -10.62 -2.25
CA THR A 6 9.80 -9.45 -2.92
C THR A 6 8.93 -8.20 -2.73
N LEU A 7 7.61 -8.35 -2.89
CA LEU A 7 6.65 -7.27 -2.70
C LEU A 7 6.53 -6.88 -1.22
N TYR A 8 6.55 -7.87 -0.33
CA TYR A 8 6.51 -7.63 1.12
C TYR A 8 7.69 -6.80 1.58
N GLU A 9 8.89 -7.14 1.12
CA GLU A 9 10.10 -6.40 1.45
C GLU A 9 10.05 -4.95 0.97
N ARG A 10 9.55 -4.73 -0.25
CA ARG A 10 9.39 -3.38 -0.79
C ARG A 10 8.39 -2.54 0.02
N ALA A 11 7.29 -3.15 0.46
CA ALA A 11 6.30 -2.46 1.29
C ALA A 11 6.85 -2.16 2.68
N LEU A 12 7.50 -3.12 3.33
CA LEU A 12 8.06 -2.94 4.67
C LEU A 12 9.17 -1.89 4.70
N ALA A 13 9.93 -1.75 3.61
CA ALA A 13 10.95 -0.71 3.51
C ALA A 13 10.38 0.70 3.56
N GLN A 14 9.10 0.88 3.27
CA GLN A 14 8.41 2.17 3.28
C GLN A 14 7.65 2.43 4.59
N ILE A 15 7.53 1.42 5.46
CA ILE A 15 6.78 1.52 6.71
C ILE A 15 7.76 1.58 7.88
N THR A 16 7.67 2.64 8.68
CA THR A 16 8.48 2.81 9.90
C THR A 16 7.58 2.68 11.13
N ASP A 17 7.05 1.47 11.34
CA ASP A 17 6.22 1.17 12.51
C ASP A 17 6.91 0.12 13.38
N PRO A 18 7.42 0.50 14.56
CA PRO A 18 8.10 -0.45 15.43
C PRO A 18 7.21 -1.59 15.93
N LEU A 19 5.88 -1.40 15.92
CA LEU A 19 4.95 -2.45 16.34
C LEU A 19 4.96 -3.63 15.37
N LEU A 20 5.23 -3.40 14.09
CA LEU A 20 5.31 -4.48 13.10
C LEU A 20 6.49 -5.41 13.38
N ALA A 21 7.61 -4.86 13.88
CA ALA A 21 8.78 -5.66 14.23
C ALA A 21 8.55 -6.55 15.45
N MET A 22 7.54 -6.26 16.27
CA MET A 22 7.20 -7.02 17.48
C MET A 22 6.19 -8.13 17.19
N LEU A 23 5.58 -8.17 16.01
CA LEU A 23 4.61 -9.20 15.64
C LEU A 23 5.31 -10.53 15.34
N PRO A 24 4.68 -11.67 15.68
CA PRO A 24 5.13 -12.97 15.19
C PRO A 24 5.19 -12.97 13.65
N GLU A 25 6.17 -13.67 13.10
CA GLU A 25 6.39 -13.72 11.66
C GLU A 25 5.15 -14.19 10.90
N GLU A 26 4.44 -15.17 11.43
CA GLU A 26 3.21 -15.69 10.83
C GLU A 26 2.11 -14.64 10.75
N ASP A 27 1.92 -13.86 11.81
CA ASP A 27 0.91 -12.81 11.86
C ASP A 27 1.25 -11.67 10.91
N LEU A 28 2.52 -11.29 10.84
CA LEU A 28 2.99 -10.27 9.91
C LEU A 28 2.77 -10.71 8.45
N GLU A 29 3.05 -11.97 8.15
CA GLU A 29 2.85 -12.51 6.80
C GLU A 29 1.38 -12.47 6.38
N ILE A 30 0.46 -12.80 7.29
CA ILE A 30 -0.97 -12.72 7.03
C ILE A 30 -1.39 -11.28 6.71
N MET A 31 -0.92 -10.32 7.48
CA MET A 31 -1.20 -8.91 7.24
C MET A 31 -0.64 -8.43 5.90
N LEU A 32 0.59 -8.79 5.59
CA LEU A 32 1.23 -8.44 4.32
C LEU A 32 0.49 -9.04 3.13
N HIS A 33 0.03 -10.27 3.25
CA HIS A 33 -0.77 -10.92 2.23
C HIS A 33 -2.09 -10.17 1.99
N ASP A 34 -2.77 -9.76 3.06
CA ASP A 34 -4.01 -8.99 2.95
C ASP A 34 -3.78 -7.66 2.24
N TRP A 35 -2.70 -6.96 2.57
CA TRP A 35 -2.36 -5.70 1.91
C TRP A 35 -2.02 -5.91 0.43
N LEU A 36 -1.36 -7.01 0.10
CA LEU A 36 -1.07 -7.36 -1.29
C LEU A 36 -2.36 -7.64 -2.07
N MET A 37 -3.30 -8.36 -1.48
CA MET A 37 -4.59 -8.63 -2.13
C MET A 37 -5.39 -7.34 -2.36
N ASP A 38 -5.30 -6.38 -1.46
CA ASP A 38 -5.90 -5.06 -1.66
C ASP A 38 -5.20 -4.28 -2.78
N ALA A 39 -3.88 -4.42 -2.88
CA ALA A 39 -3.07 -3.69 -3.86
C ALA A 39 -3.32 -4.15 -5.30
N ILE A 40 -3.50 -5.45 -5.52
CA ILE A 40 -3.63 -6.00 -6.88
C ILE A 40 -4.94 -5.61 -7.59
N VAL A 41 -5.92 -5.09 -6.85
CA VAL A 41 -7.18 -4.62 -7.45
C VAL A 41 -7.14 -3.16 -7.88
N GLU A 42 -6.04 -2.46 -7.59
CA GLU A 42 -5.90 -1.04 -7.95
C GLU A 42 -5.66 -0.87 -9.45
N PRO A 43 -6.36 0.10 -10.10
CA PRO A 43 -6.28 0.24 -11.55
C PRO A 43 -4.96 0.81 -12.07
N THR A 44 -4.13 1.38 -11.20
CA THR A 44 -2.84 1.95 -11.58
C THR A 44 -1.72 0.92 -11.67
N VAL A 45 -2.00 -0.34 -11.34
CA VAL A 45 -1.07 -1.43 -11.59
C VAL A 45 -1.25 -1.90 -13.03
N GLY A 46 -0.16 -2.24 -13.72
CA GLY A 46 -0.18 -2.64 -15.13
C GLY A 46 -1.11 -3.81 -15.44
N GLU A 47 -1.23 -4.12 -16.71
CA GLU A 47 -2.14 -5.16 -17.20
C GLU A 47 -1.57 -6.56 -16.94
N TYR A 48 -1.83 -7.09 -15.74
CA TYR A 48 -1.46 -8.45 -15.35
C TYR A 48 -2.70 -9.22 -14.93
N ASP A 49 -2.70 -10.52 -15.20
CA ASP A 49 -3.69 -11.42 -14.63
C ASP A 49 -3.20 -11.91 -13.27
N PHE A 50 -3.55 -11.19 -12.21
CA PHE A 50 -3.14 -11.53 -10.85
C PHE A 50 -3.80 -12.78 -10.29
N SER A 51 -4.80 -13.34 -10.99
CA SER A 51 -5.36 -14.63 -10.62
C SER A 51 -4.42 -15.78 -10.94
N ASP A 52 -3.45 -15.56 -11.84
CA ASP A 52 -2.41 -16.54 -12.19
C ASP A 52 -1.31 -16.51 -11.13
N ARG A 53 -1.61 -17.13 -9.99
CA ARG A 53 -0.73 -17.14 -8.83
C ARG A 53 -0.78 -18.49 -8.12
N ASP A 54 0.28 -18.79 -7.37
CA ASP A 54 0.38 -20.00 -6.55
C ASP A 54 0.47 -19.60 -5.08
N GLU A 55 -0.60 -19.85 -4.33
CA GLU A 55 -0.67 -19.50 -2.91
C GLU A 55 0.21 -20.41 -2.04
N GLU A 56 0.50 -21.63 -2.48
CA GLU A 56 1.41 -22.52 -1.75
C GLU A 56 2.87 -22.08 -1.88
N LEU A 57 3.27 -21.75 -3.11
CA LEU A 57 4.62 -21.24 -3.39
C LEU A 57 4.75 -19.76 -3.10
N LYS A 58 3.64 -19.08 -2.83
CA LYS A 58 3.57 -17.62 -2.53
C LYS A 58 4.25 -16.80 -3.62
N GLN A 59 3.76 -16.97 -4.83
CA GLN A 59 4.30 -16.30 -6.02
C GLN A 59 3.22 -16.02 -7.05
N PHE A 60 3.46 -14.99 -7.87
CA PHE A 60 2.77 -14.84 -9.14
C PHE A 60 3.51 -15.63 -10.22
N ASN A 61 2.79 -16.28 -11.12
CA ASN A 61 3.38 -17.14 -12.15
C ASN A 61 3.87 -16.35 -13.37
N PHE A 62 4.10 -15.06 -13.20
CA PHE A 62 4.61 -14.16 -14.23
C PHE A 62 5.55 -13.14 -13.59
N ASP A 63 6.32 -12.46 -14.43
CA ASP A 63 7.25 -11.44 -13.97
C ASP A 63 6.57 -10.08 -13.93
N ILE A 64 6.73 -9.39 -12.82
CA ILE A 64 6.23 -8.02 -12.63
C ILE A 64 7.43 -7.08 -12.75
N SER A 65 7.31 -6.03 -13.56
CA SER A 65 8.38 -5.05 -13.73
C SER A 65 8.69 -4.34 -12.41
N ASP A 66 9.90 -3.82 -12.28
CA ASP A 66 10.32 -3.08 -11.07
C ASP A 66 9.39 -1.89 -10.79
N ARG A 67 8.95 -1.20 -11.83
CA ARG A 67 8.01 -0.10 -11.69
C ARG A 67 6.69 -0.57 -11.10
N ASP A 68 6.12 -1.65 -11.64
CA ASP A 68 4.85 -2.18 -11.18
C ASP A 68 4.96 -2.80 -9.79
N GLN A 69 6.11 -3.38 -9.45
CA GLN A 69 6.40 -3.81 -8.09
C GLN A 69 6.39 -2.61 -7.12
N LYS A 70 6.96 -1.48 -7.53
CA LYS A 70 6.95 -0.26 -6.72
C LYS A 70 5.53 0.27 -6.55
N ILE A 71 4.73 0.29 -7.60
CA ILE A 71 3.32 0.70 -7.55
C ILE A 71 2.54 -0.20 -6.59
N LEU A 72 2.69 -1.51 -6.70
CA LEU A 72 2.06 -2.47 -5.79
C LEU A 72 2.46 -2.21 -4.34
N SER A 73 3.74 -1.99 -4.08
CA SER A 73 4.23 -1.73 -2.72
C SER A 73 3.64 -0.44 -2.14
N ILE A 74 3.48 0.59 -2.97
CA ILE A 74 2.83 1.85 -2.54
C ILE A 74 1.38 1.58 -2.13
N HIS A 75 0.63 0.82 -2.91
CA HIS A 75 -0.75 0.48 -2.57
C HIS A 75 -0.85 -0.43 -1.34
N MET A 76 0.14 -1.30 -1.10
CA MET A 76 0.22 -2.07 0.13
C MET A 76 0.39 -1.15 1.35
N VAL A 77 1.23 -0.13 1.26
CA VAL A 77 1.40 0.87 2.32
C VAL A 77 0.09 1.64 2.56
N ARG A 78 -0.63 1.98 1.50
CA ARG A 78 -1.95 2.61 1.61
C ARG A 78 -2.96 1.69 2.32
N ALA A 79 -2.92 0.39 2.03
CA ALA A 79 -3.77 -0.59 2.71
C ALA A 79 -3.44 -0.70 4.20
N TRP A 80 -2.16 -0.61 4.57
CA TRP A 80 -1.74 -0.52 5.98
C TRP A 80 -2.27 0.75 6.66
N LEU A 81 -2.27 1.88 5.94
CA LEU A 81 -2.65 3.18 6.49
C LEU A 81 -4.17 3.35 6.64
N ALA A 82 -4.97 2.76 5.75
CA ALA A 82 -6.41 2.97 5.69
C ALA A 82 -7.17 2.67 7.01
N PRO A 83 -6.92 1.54 7.71
CA PRO A 83 -7.58 1.28 9.00
C PRO A 83 -7.19 2.29 10.07
N GLN A 84 -5.98 2.81 10.03
CA GLN A 84 -5.50 3.82 10.99
C GLN A 84 -6.24 5.15 10.78
N ILE A 85 -6.45 5.56 9.55
CA ILE A 85 -7.22 6.76 9.22
C ILE A 85 -8.66 6.61 9.74
N ARG A 86 -9.30 5.47 9.50
CA ARG A 86 -10.66 5.20 9.97
C ARG A 86 -10.74 5.21 11.49
N SER A 87 -9.76 4.61 12.17
CA SER A 87 -9.71 4.56 13.63
C SER A 87 -9.61 5.96 14.24
N VAL A 88 -8.73 6.81 13.72
CA VAL A 88 -8.58 8.20 14.19
C VAL A 88 -9.85 9.00 13.91
N THR A 89 -10.47 8.82 12.75
CA THR A 89 -11.73 9.49 12.40
C THR A 89 -12.83 9.14 13.39
N LEU A 90 -13.01 7.85 13.70
CA LEU A 90 -14.04 7.41 14.66
C LEU A 90 -13.76 7.92 16.07
N THR A 91 -12.51 7.89 16.50
CA THR A 91 -12.10 8.40 17.81
C THR A 91 -12.32 9.88 17.93
N SER A 92 -12.04 10.67 16.90
CA SER A 92 -12.27 12.12 16.91
C SER A 92 -13.74 12.46 17.00
N GLN A 93 -14.63 11.68 16.40
CA GLN A 93 -16.07 11.87 16.51
C GLN A 93 -16.59 11.63 17.93
N VAL A 94 -16.02 10.63 18.63
CA VAL A 94 -16.43 10.29 19.99
C VAL A 94 -15.93 11.31 21.02
N PHE A 95 -14.74 11.89 20.81
CA PHE A 95 -14.06 12.78 21.75
C PHE A 95 -14.13 14.26 21.37
N SER A 96 -15.06 14.66 20.52
CA SER A 96 -15.18 16.04 20.02
C SER A 96 -15.40 17.11 21.10
N GLY A 97 -15.66 16.72 22.36
CA GLY A 97 -15.82 17.64 23.47
C GLY A 97 -14.58 17.97 24.30
N LYS A 98 -13.42 17.41 23.95
CA LYS A 98 -12.13 17.63 24.66
C LYS A 98 -11.16 18.32 23.71
N GLU A 99 -11.09 19.64 23.79
CA GLU A 99 -10.38 20.50 22.82
C GLU A 99 -8.94 20.09 22.51
N THR A 100 -8.11 19.86 23.53
CA THR A 100 -6.69 19.57 23.33
C THR A 100 -6.46 18.25 22.59
N LYS A 101 -7.19 17.21 22.96
CA LYS A 101 -7.11 15.90 22.28
C LYS A 101 -7.70 15.97 20.87
N TYR A 102 -8.76 16.76 20.70
CA TYR A 102 -9.40 16.97 19.41
C TYR A 102 -8.42 17.55 18.38
N TYR A 103 -7.69 18.61 18.76
CA TYR A 103 -6.72 19.25 17.85
C TYR A 103 -5.55 18.32 17.51
N ALA A 104 -5.03 17.57 18.48
CA ALA A 104 -3.96 16.62 18.24
C ALA A 104 -4.40 15.51 17.28
N GLN A 105 -5.61 14.97 17.46
CA GLN A 105 -6.17 13.94 16.58
C GLN A 105 -6.49 14.50 15.19
N ALA A 106 -7.00 15.72 15.11
CA ALA A 106 -7.28 16.36 13.82
C ALA A 106 -6.01 16.57 13.02
N ASN A 107 -4.90 16.98 13.67
CA ASN A 107 -3.61 17.14 13.03
C ASN A 107 -3.05 15.78 12.57
N GLN A 108 -3.14 14.77 13.41
CA GLN A 108 -2.71 13.40 13.05
C GLN A 108 -3.50 12.86 11.85
N LEU A 109 -4.80 13.06 11.83
CA LEU A 109 -5.66 12.64 10.74
C LEU A 109 -5.31 13.37 9.44
N ALA A 110 -5.05 14.69 9.51
CA ALA A 110 -4.65 15.48 8.35
C ALA A 110 -3.32 15.00 7.79
N GLU A 111 -2.35 14.67 8.65
CA GLU A 111 -1.05 14.13 8.23
C GLU A 111 -1.20 12.76 7.57
N MET A 112 -2.01 11.88 8.13
CA MET A 112 -2.26 10.55 7.56
C MET A 112 -2.95 10.64 6.20
N ARG A 113 -3.93 11.52 6.05
CA ARG A 113 -4.62 11.74 4.77
C ARG A 113 -3.70 12.35 3.74
N ALA A 114 -2.82 13.28 4.15
CA ALA A 114 -1.82 13.85 3.26
C ALA A 114 -0.82 12.80 2.78
N LEU A 115 -0.40 11.90 3.67
CA LEU A 115 0.47 10.79 3.31
C LEU A 115 -0.20 9.85 2.31
N ASP A 116 -1.46 9.48 2.55
CA ASP A 116 -2.22 8.63 1.63
C ASP A 116 -2.37 9.27 0.25
N ALA A 117 -2.71 10.56 0.21
CA ALA A 117 -2.83 11.32 -1.04
C ALA A 117 -1.48 11.39 -1.79
N ASP A 118 -0.39 11.58 -1.07
CA ASP A 118 0.95 11.62 -1.66
C ASP A 118 1.35 10.26 -2.22
N LEU A 119 1.07 9.18 -1.51
CA LEU A 119 1.32 7.82 -1.99
C LEU A 119 0.54 7.52 -3.25
N GLN A 120 -0.74 7.90 -3.29
CA GLN A 120 -1.57 7.73 -4.48
C GLN A 120 -1.00 8.52 -5.66
N ARG A 121 -0.58 9.76 -5.42
CA ARG A 121 0.04 10.60 -6.46
C ARG A 121 1.33 9.97 -6.98
N GLN A 122 2.16 9.40 -6.12
CA GLN A 122 3.38 8.70 -6.53
C GLN A 122 3.06 7.51 -7.43
N ALA A 123 2.07 6.70 -7.07
CA ALA A 123 1.65 5.56 -7.86
C ALA A 123 1.11 6.00 -9.22
N ASP A 124 0.28 7.04 -9.26
CA ASP A 124 -0.30 7.59 -10.49
C ASP A 124 0.81 8.12 -11.43
N LEU A 125 1.80 8.82 -10.88
CA LEU A 125 2.92 9.33 -11.65
C LEU A 125 3.76 8.21 -12.26
N LEU A 126 4.04 7.16 -11.51
CA LEU A 126 4.77 6.00 -12.01
C LEU A 126 4.01 5.29 -13.13
N PHE A 127 2.70 5.15 -12.97
CA PHE A 127 1.83 4.56 -13.98
C PHE A 127 1.79 5.43 -15.24
N CYS A 128 1.59 6.74 -15.11
CA CYS A 128 1.55 7.67 -16.23
C CYS A 128 2.87 7.71 -17.01
N ARG A 129 4.00 7.72 -16.30
CA ARG A 129 5.32 7.67 -16.94
C ARG A 129 5.52 6.41 -17.75
N GLY A 130 5.10 5.26 -17.21
CA GLY A 130 5.17 3.99 -17.92
C GLY A 130 4.33 3.98 -19.18
N THR A 131 3.10 4.45 -19.09
CA THR A 131 2.17 4.54 -20.21
C THR A 131 2.68 5.51 -21.28
N TYR A 132 3.16 6.67 -20.86
CA TYR A 132 3.71 7.67 -21.78
C TYR A 132 4.94 7.15 -22.53
N LEU A 133 5.87 6.51 -21.82
CA LEU A 133 7.07 5.96 -22.46
C LEU A 133 6.73 4.85 -23.44
N ASN A 134 5.81 3.99 -23.11
CA ASN A 134 5.37 2.94 -24.01
C ASN A 134 4.72 3.51 -25.28
N ASN A 135 3.86 4.48 -25.14
CA ASN A 135 3.20 5.13 -26.27
C ASN A 135 4.19 5.93 -27.14
N ALA A 136 5.16 6.59 -26.54
CA ALA A 136 6.15 7.39 -27.26
C ALA A 136 7.10 6.53 -28.11
N TYR A 137 7.32 5.29 -27.74
CA TYR A 137 8.24 4.40 -28.47
C TYR A 137 7.54 3.56 -29.53
N PHE A 138 6.24 3.37 -29.48
CA PHE A 138 5.53 2.43 -30.34
C PHE A 138 4.52 3.10 -31.31
N ASP A 139 4.39 4.40 -31.21
CA ASP A 139 3.69 5.20 -32.20
C ASP A 139 4.69 5.80 -33.20
#